data_db914b480827aa6e90ff8af060627907
#
_entry.id   db914b480827aa6e90ff8af060627907
#
_cell.length_a   1.000
_cell.length_b   1.000
_cell.length_c   1.000
_cell.angle_alpha   90.00
_cell.angle_beta   90.00
_cell.angle_gamma   90.00
#
_symmetry.space_group_name_H-M   'P 1'
#
loop_
_entity.id
_entity.type
_entity.pdbx_description
1 polymer ?
#
loop_
_entity_poly.entity_id
_entity_poly.type
_entity_poly.pdbx_seq_one_letter_code
_entity_poly.pdbx_strand_id
1 'polypeptide(L)'
;MTSEDGETVNNGSLCIGGFFAHGFLNSEKRLTSPLKKRVDGQQPLDWDEALSSVVEKAATAGGEACAGLTGGRLGNEEYYLFQKLFRAGFG
;
A
#
# COMPACT_ATOMS: atom_id res chain seq x y z
N MET A 1 16.56 -16.85 3.52
CA MET A 1 15.83 -16.80 2.22
C MET A 1 16.85 -17.12 1.15
N THR A 2 16.55 -18.07 0.28
CA THR A 2 17.40 -18.47 -0.86
C THR A 2 16.69 -18.09 -2.14
N SER A 3 17.43 -17.71 -3.17
CA SER A 3 16.90 -17.57 -4.50
C SER A 3 17.09 -18.89 -5.27
N GLU A 4 16.27 -19.11 -6.28
CA GLU A 4 16.46 -20.29 -7.16
C GLU A 4 17.64 -20.04 -8.09
N ASP A 5 18.51 -21.05 -8.19
CA ASP A 5 19.58 -21.09 -9.17
C ASP A 5 19.03 -21.61 -10.50
N GLY A 6 19.43 -21.04 -11.61
CA GLY A 6 19.05 -21.50 -12.93
C GLY A 6 18.67 -20.37 -13.91
N GLU A 7 17.88 -20.70 -14.94
CA GLU A 7 17.47 -19.79 -16.00
C GLU A 7 16.40 -18.76 -15.57
N THR A 8 16.51 -18.22 -14.38
CA THR A 8 15.63 -17.16 -13.87
C THR A 8 16.14 -15.78 -14.27
N VAL A 9 15.24 -14.80 -14.34
CA VAL A 9 15.57 -13.41 -14.74
C VAL A 9 16.68 -12.81 -13.87
N ASN A 10 16.77 -13.21 -12.61
CA ASN A 10 17.78 -12.73 -11.66
C ASN A 10 19.01 -13.64 -11.54
N ASN A 11 19.04 -14.77 -12.26
CA ASN A 11 20.14 -15.76 -12.24
C ASN A 11 20.63 -16.10 -10.82
N GLY A 12 19.69 -16.39 -9.92
CA GLY A 12 19.97 -16.69 -8.52
C GLY A 12 20.38 -15.49 -7.65
N SER A 13 20.52 -14.31 -8.21
CA SER A 13 20.99 -13.13 -7.49
C SER A 13 19.84 -12.36 -6.84
N LEU A 14 20.02 -11.98 -5.58
CA LEU A 14 19.14 -11.07 -4.85
C LEU A 14 19.93 -9.85 -4.41
N CYS A 15 19.30 -8.68 -4.38
CA CYS A 15 19.90 -7.51 -3.76
C CYS A 15 19.93 -7.66 -2.22
N ILE A 16 20.69 -6.81 -1.56
CA ILE A 16 20.78 -6.80 -0.09
C ILE A 16 19.42 -6.74 0.61
N GLY A 17 18.45 -6.02 0.02
CA GLY A 17 17.08 -5.96 0.51
C GLY A 17 16.36 -7.31 0.43
N GLY A 18 16.53 -8.06 -0.67
CA GLY A 18 15.95 -9.39 -0.83
C GLY A 18 16.52 -10.41 0.14
N PHE A 19 17.83 -10.33 0.46
CA PHE A 19 18.45 -11.23 1.41
C PHE A 19 18.11 -10.91 2.87
N PHE A 20 18.13 -9.64 3.28
CA PHE A 20 18.15 -9.26 4.69
C PHE A 20 16.97 -8.41 5.16
N ALA A 21 16.26 -7.72 4.27
CA ALA A 21 15.21 -6.77 4.65
C ALA A 21 13.82 -7.41 4.78
N HIS A 22 13.70 -8.67 5.20
CA HIS A 22 12.43 -9.37 5.34
C HIS A 22 11.90 -9.41 6.79
N GLY A 23 12.67 -8.93 7.77
CA GLY A 23 12.29 -8.94 9.18
C GLY A 23 10.97 -8.17 9.48
N PHE A 24 10.61 -7.19 8.63
CA PHE A 24 9.36 -6.44 8.79
C PHE A 24 8.09 -7.31 8.60
N LEU A 25 8.20 -8.44 7.90
CA LEU A 25 7.05 -9.34 7.64
C LEU A 25 6.47 -9.91 8.93
N ASN A 26 7.35 -10.26 9.88
CA ASN A 26 6.99 -10.87 11.16
C ASN A 26 7.15 -9.89 12.34
N SER A 27 7.21 -8.59 12.07
CA SER A 27 7.35 -7.57 13.12
C SER A 27 6.04 -7.43 13.90
N GLU A 28 6.11 -7.48 15.23
CA GLU A 28 4.98 -7.20 16.11
C GLU A 28 4.43 -5.76 15.96
N LYS A 29 5.26 -4.85 15.39
CA LYS A 29 4.88 -3.47 15.11
C LYS A 29 4.16 -3.31 13.78
N ARG A 30 3.97 -4.42 13.02
CA ARG A 30 3.26 -4.38 11.75
C ARG A 30 1.78 -4.10 11.98
N LEU A 31 1.26 -3.11 11.26
CA LEU A 31 -0.19 -2.84 11.28
C LEU A 31 -0.92 -3.95 10.53
N THR A 32 -1.91 -4.55 11.17
CA THR A 32 -2.73 -5.63 10.62
C THR A 32 -4.19 -5.20 10.37
N SER A 33 -4.55 -4.01 10.82
CA SER A 33 -5.86 -3.39 10.61
C SER A 33 -5.72 -1.90 10.34
N PRO A 34 -6.69 -1.26 9.68
CA PRO A 34 -6.74 0.19 9.59
C PRO A 34 -6.81 0.83 10.99
N LEU A 35 -6.19 2.00 11.12
CA LEU A 35 -6.18 2.76 12.38
C LEU A 35 -6.74 4.16 12.16
N LYS A 36 -7.61 4.61 13.04
CA LYS A 36 -8.11 5.99 13.08
C LYS A 36 -7.54 6.72 14.29
N LYS A 37 -6.98 7.89 14.02
CA LYS A 37 -6.50 8.77 15.10
C LYS A 37 -7.69 9.35 15.86
N ARG A 38 -7.70 9.17 17.18
CA ARG A 38 -8.63 9.76 18.14
C ARG A 38 -7.87 10.63 19.14
N VAL A 39 -8.61 11.31 20.00
CA VAL A 39 -8.02 12.15 21.07
C VAL A 39 -7.13 11.30 21.99
N ASP A 40 -7.57 10.08 22.30
CA ASP A 40 -6.91 9.13 23.21
C ASP A 40 -5.91 8.20 22.52
N GLY A 41 -5.55 8.46 21.24
CA GLY A 41 -4.61 7.64 20.50
C GLY A 41 -5.16 7.08 19.21
N GLN A 42 -4.56 5.97 18.75
CA GLN A 42 -4.98 5.26 17.54
C GLN A 42 -5.90 4.10 17.91
N GLN A 43 -7.05 4.00 17.25
CA GLN A 43 -8.00 2.92 17.44
C GLN A 43 -8.17 2.12 16.15
N PRO A 44 -8.22 0.78 16.24
CA PRO A 44 -8.45 -0.05 15.07
C PRO A 44 -9.88 0.14 14.53
N LEU A 45 -10.01 0.09 13.21
CA LEU A 45 -11.26 0.09 12.47
C LEU A 45 -11.39 -1.20 11.65
N ASP A 46 -12.60 -1.53 11.24
CA ASP A 46 -12.76 -2.45 10.11
C ASP A 46 -12.48 -1.75 8.77
N TRP A 47 -12.34 -2.57 7.71
CA TRP A 47 -12.02 -2.06 6.38
C TRP A 47 -13.17 -1.28 5.75
N ASP A 48 -14.42 -1.66 5.99
CA ASP A 48 -15.59 -0.99 5.41
C ASP A 48 -15.75 0.42 5.99
N GLU A 49 -15.57 0.57 7.30
CA GLU A 49 -15.59 1.89 7.96
C GLU A 49 -14.40 2.76 7.49
N ALA A 50 -13.22 2.17 7.34
CA ALA A 50 -12.04 2.89 6.88
C ALA A 50 -12.21 3.41 5.46
N LEU A 51 -12.65 2.55 4.52
CA LEU A 51 -12.89 2.91 3.12
C LEU A 51 -14.01 3.92 2.98
N SER A 52 -15.13 3.74 3.69
CA SER A 52 -16.24 4.70 3.70
C SER A 52 -15.78 6.09 4.15
N SER A 53 -14.95 6.15 5.19
CA SER A 53 -14.39 7.42 5.69
C SER A 53 -13.48 8.11 4.68
N VAL A 54 -12.71 7.34 3.88
CA VAL A 54 -11.87 7.89 2.81
C VAL A 54 -12.73 8.43 1.67
N VAL A 55 -13.71 7.64 1.22
CA VAL A 55 -14.62 8.04 0.12
C VAL A 55 -15.40 9.31 0.48
N GLU A 56 -15.95 9.39 1.69
CA GLU A 56 -16.67 10.57 2.17
C GLU A 56 -15.81 11.82 2.15
N LYS A 57 -14.57 11.72 2.64
CA LYS A 57 -13.62 12.84 2.63
C LYS A 57 -13.22 13.27 1.24
N ALA A 58 -12.94 12.32 0.35
CA ALA A 58 -12.60 12.60 -1.03
C ALA A 58 -13.76 13.26 -1.78
N ALA A 59 -14.98 12.76 -1.59
CA ALA A 59 -16.19 13.36 -2.19
C ALA A 59 -16.44 14.79 -1.68
N THR A 60 -16.19 15.04 -0.38
CA THR A 60 -16.33 16.37 0.21
C THR A 60 -15.26 17.35 -0.28
N ALA A 61 -14.03 16.89 -0.46
CA ALA A 61 -12.91 17.72 -0.92
C ALA A 61 -13.02 18.06 -2.42
N GLY A 62 -13.60 17.18 -3.21
CA GLY A 62 -13.63 17.24 -4.68
C GLY A 62 -12.35 16.66 -5.31
N GLY A 63 -12.49 16.21 -6.55
CA GLY A 63 -11.40 15.53 -7.26
C GLY A 63 -10.15 16.38 -7.43
N GLU A 64 -10.30 17.67 -7.72
CA GLU A 64 -9.17 18.61 -7.90
C GLU A 64 -8.32 18.81 -6.62
N ALA A 65 -8.87 18.50 -5.45
CA ALA A 65 -8.15 18.56 -4.18
C ALA A 65 -7.48 17.23 -3.81
N CYS A 66 -7.65 16.19 -4.63
CA CYS A 66 -7.10 14.86 -4.41
C CYS A 66 -5.83 14.64 -5.22
N ALA A 67 -4.75 14.27 -4.56
CA ALA A 67 -3.51 13.88 -5.22
C ALA A 67 -3.02 12.53 -4.69
N GLY A 68 -2.47 11.70 -5.57
CA GLY A 68 -1.94 10.39 -5.21
C GLY A 68 -0.47 10.25 -5.54
N LEU A 69 0.27 9.62 -4.65
CA LEU A 69 1.68 9.27 -4.83
C LEU A 69 1.86 7.78 -4.66
N THR A 70 2.63 7.16 -5.54
CA THR A 70 2.99 5.75 -5.43
C THR A 70 4.50 5.56 -5.33
N GLY A 71 4.91 4.45 -4.76
CA GLY A 71 6.31 4.02 -4.77
C GLY A 71 6.62 3.12 -5.96
N GLY A 72 7.90 2.89 -6.27
CA GLY A 72 8.37 2.04 -7.37
C GLY A 72 8.31 0.53 -7.11
N ARG A 73 7.56 0.06 -6.12
CA ARG A 73 7.49 -1.36 -5.70
C ARG A 73 6.11 -1.98 -5.87
N LEU A 74 5.33 -1.47 -6.81
CA LEU A 74 4.01 -1.98 -7.14
C LEU A 74 4.08 -2.81 -8.40
N GLY A 75 3.15 -3.75 -8.57
CA GLY A 75 2.92 -4.45 -9.82
C GLY A 75 2.20 -3.57 -10.85
N ASN A 76 2.20 -4.01 -12.12
CA ASN A 76 1.56 -3.28 -13.20
C ASN A 76 0.04 -3.11 -12.98
N GLU A 77 -0.60 -4.12 -12.42
CA GLU A 77 -2.02 -4.12 -12.09
C GLU A 77 -2.34 -3.06 -11.03
N GLU A 78 -1.49 -2.92 -10.03
CA GLU A 78 -1.66 -1.93 -8.96
C GLU A 78 -1.46 -0.51 -9.50
N TYR A 79 -0.48 -0.28 -10.38
CA TYR A 79 -0.32 1.01 -11.07
C TYR A 79 -1.53 1.34 -11.94
N TYR A 80 -2.05 0.36 -12.67
CA TYR A 80 -3.24 0.54 -13.50
C TYR A 80 -4.46 0.93 -12.64
N LEU A 81 -4.72 0.21 -11.55
CA LEU A 81 -5.83 0.49 -10.65
C LEU A 81 -5.68 1.85 -9.96
N PHE A 82 -4.47 2.19 -9.56
CA PHE A 82 -4.17 3.49 -8.97
C PHE A 82 -4.46 4.62 -9.96
N GLN A 83 -3.97 4.53 -11.20
CA GLN A 83 -4.25 5.52 -12.24
C GLN A 83 -5.75 5.60 -12.57
N LYS A 84 -6.43 4.46 -12.65
CA LYS A 84 -7.88 4.40 -12.87
C LYS A 84 -8.66 5.10 -11.76
N LEU A 85 -8.27 4.89 -10.50
CA LEU A 85 -8.90 5.56 -9.35
C LEU A 85 -8.80 7.09 -9.48
N PHE A 86 -7.61 7.62 -9.79
CA PHE A 86 -7.42 9.05 -9.88
C PHE A 86 -8.05 9.68 -11.13
N ARG A 87 -8.04 9.00 -12.27
CA ARG A 87 -8.59 9.55 -13.53
C ARG A 87 -10.10 9.35 -13.70
N ALA A 88 -10.65 8.28 -13.20
CA ALA A 88 -12.06 7.96 -13.39
C ALA A 88 -12.88 8.07 -12.09
N GLY A 89 -12.23 7.97 -10.93
CA GLY A 89 -12.91 8.07 -9.64
C GLY A 89 -12.94 9.50 -9.11
N PHE A 90 -11.83 10.21 -9.21
CA PHE A 90 -11.74 11.60 -8.70
C PHE A 90 -11.86 12.68 -9.79
N GLY A 91 -11.75 12.33 -11.07
CA GLY A 91 -11.92 13.24 -12.20
C GLY A 91 -10.61 13.75 -12.73
#